data_bc84e4cf52ead08a714c3775ed5b8758
#
_entry.id   bc84e4cf52ead08a714c3775ed5b8758
#
_cell.length_a   1.000
_cell.length_b   1.000
_cell.length_c   1.000
_cell.angle_alpha   90.00
_cell.angle_beta   90.00
_cell.angle_gamma   90.00
#
_symmetry.space_group_name_H-M   'P 1'
#
loop_
_entity.id
_entity.type
_entity.pdbx_description
1 polymer ?
#
loop_
_entity_poly.entity_id
_entity_poly.type
_entity_poly.pdbx_seq_one_letter_code
_entity_poly.pdbx_strand_id
1 'polypeptide(L)'
;MINSKQNLITQDINGLYCESANIWIDPYKPVEKAIITHAHSDHFTNGCREYICSIETGLLLRKRFGYNLNLKTIDYDKEFLINGINFSLHPSGHILGSSQIKIKAGSEIWLITSDFKRQKDKTCKSYEKLKTDFLICESTFGLPIFNWEATNEVVDSITKWVTQSEDSISILFCYSLGKAQRLLSELNSQNFKNIYVHQSIEKMNEIYKSLEIELAETKVYDKNLEINNPKNSLLLLPPSLNNKNFLKKFKMVQTGFASGWMSIRALKKRSGFDKGFIISDHADWNGLIKTIKESKAERVFLNHGDGESLANFLRDKEALNIKQLKEVK
;
A
#
# COMPACT_ATOMS: atom_id res chain seq x y z
N MET A 1 -0.85 2.24 -44.15
CA MET A 1 -1.74 2.71 -43.07
C MET A 1 -1.35 1.91 -41.83
N ILE A 2 -0.58 2.51 -40.91
CA ILE A 2 -0.19 1.88 -39.66
C ILE A 2 -1.40 1.99 -38.76
N ASN A 3 -2.16 0.87 -38.62
CA ASN A 3 -3.17 0.75 -37.58
C ASN A 3 -2.46 1.00 -36.25
N SER A 4 -2.80 2.11 -35.58
CA SER A 4 -2.42 2.33 -34.18
C SER A 4 -3.12 1.22 -33.39
N LYS A 5 -2.39 0.14 -33.05
CA LYS A 5 -2.91 -0.89 -32.16
C LYS A 5 -3.43 -0.19 -30.89
N GLN A 6 -4.71 -0.35 -30.62
CA GLN A 6 -5.37 0.13 -29.41
C GLN A 6 -4.69 -0.57 -28.21
N ASN A 7 -4.37 0.17 -27.17
CA ASN A 7 -3.78 -0.44 -25.97
C ASN A 7 -4.74 -1.45 -25.37
N LEU A 8 -4.27 -2.60 -24.92
CA LEU A 8 -5.08 -3.62 -24.24
C LEU A 8 -5.73 -3.06 -22.97
N ILE A 9 -4.98 -2.19 -22.26
CA ILE A 9 -5.44 -1.50 -21.06
C ILE A 9 -5.56 -0.02 -21.38
N THR A 10 -6.71 0.53 -21.06
CA THR A 10 -7.04 1.97 -21.16
C THR A 10 -7.45 2.49 -19.78
N GLN A 11 -7.51 3.79 -19.64
CA GLN A 11 -8.08 4.43 -18.45
C GLN A 11 -9.35 5.18 -18.88
N ASP A 12 -10.47 4.84 -18.27
CA ASP A 12 -11.74 5.54 -18.42
C ASP A 12 -12.15 6.26 -17.12
N ILE A 13 -13.37 6.80 -17.08
CA ILE A 13 -13.91 7.48 -15.89
C ILE A 13 -14.13 6.56 -14.68
N ASN A 14 -14.05 5.25 -14.86
CA ASN A 14 -14.22 4.25 -13.81
C ASN A 14 -12.87 3.66 -13.35
N GLY A 15 -11.77 3.91 -14.04
CA GLY A 15 -10.44 3.41 -13.71
C GLY A 15 -9.74 2.69 -14.86
N LEU A 16 -8.79 1.82 -14.54
CA LEU A 16 -8.10 0.99 -15.53
C LEU A 16 -9.06 -0.07 -16.09
N TYR A 17 -9.16 -0.14 -17.41
CA TYR A 17 -10.11 -1.02 -18.11
C TYR A 17 -9.43 -1.88 -19.17
N CYS A 18 -9.72 -3.17 -19.13
CA CYS A 18 -9.39 -4.13 -20.18
C CYS A 18 -10.64 -4.42 -21.03
N GLU A 19 -10.75 -3.75 -22.18
CA GLU A 19 -11.91 -3.87 -23.05
C GLU A 19 -12.16 -5.31 -23.51
N SER A 20 -11.12 -6.00 -23.97
CA SER A 20 -11.22 -7.37 -24.48
C SER A 20 -11.69 -8.37 -23.41
N ALA A 21 -11.40 -8.12 -22.14
CA ALA A 21 -11.85 -8.94 -21.04
C ALA A 21 -13.14 -8.42 -20.39
N ASN A 22 -13.56 -7.20 -20.70
CA ASN A 22 -14.66 -6.49 -20.06
C ASN A 22 -14.53 -6.49 -18.53
N ILE A 23 -13.37 -6.02 -18.03
CA ILE A 23 -13.06 -5.99 -16.61
C ILE A 23 -12.27 -4.73 -16.25
N TRP A 24 -12.56 -4.17 -15.08
CA TRP A 24 -11.82 -3.04 -14.49
C TRP A 24 -10.83 -3.51 -13.44
N ILE A 25 -9.78 -2.74 -13.25
CA ILE A 25 -8.77 -2.93 -12.21
C ILE A 25 -8.85 -1.74 -11.27
N ASP A 26 -9.08 -2.01 -9.98
CA ASP A 26 -9.23 -1.02 -8.90
C ASP A 26 -10.17 0.14 -9.30
N PRO A 27 -11.43 -0.14 -9.65
CA PRO A 27 -12.33 0.86 -10.21
C PRO A 27 -12.71 1.94 -9.19
N TYR A 28 -12.89 3.17 -9.67
CA TYR A 28 -13.34 4.32 -8.86
C TYR A 28 -14.85 4.37 -8.62
N LYS A 29 -15.62 3.60 -9.41
CA LYS A 29 -17.08 3.51 -9.35
C LYS A 29 -17.51 2.05 -9.44
N PRO A 30 -18.74 1.70 -8.98
CA PRO A 30 -19.28 0.36 -9.15
C PRO A 30 -19.34 -0.07 -10.61
N VAL A 31 -18.85 -1.28 -10.89
CA VAL A 31 -18.79 -1.89 -12.22
C VAL A 31 -19.27 -3.35 -12.16
N GLU A 32 -19.49 -3.98 -13.32
CA GLU A 32 -19.91 -5.39 -13.38
C GLU A 32 -18.85 -6.32 -12.79
N LYS A 33 -17.58 -6.18 -13.21
CA LYS A 33 -16.46 -7.03 -12.75
C LYS A 33 -15.23 -6.20 -12.46
N ALA A 34 -14.62 -6.45 -11.32
CA ALA A 34 -13.40 -5.78 -10.88
C ALA A 34 -12.34 -6.76 -10.42
N ILE A 35 -11.09 -6.53 -10.82
CA ILE A 35 -9.94 -7.12 -10.12
C ILE A 35 -9.49 -6.09 -9.10
N ILE A 36 -9.38 -6.50 -7.84
CA ILE A 36 -8.91 -5.66 -6.74
C ILE A 36 -7.49 -6.09 -6.38
N THR A 37 -6.55 -5.17 -6.52
CA THR A 37 -5.13 -5.45 -6.32
C THR A 37 -4.77 -5.62 -4.85
N HIS A 38 -5.37 -4.81 -3.97
CA HIS A 38 -5.18 -4.88 -2.53
C HIS A 38 -6.33 -4.21 -1.76
N ALA A 39 -6.34 -4.36 -0.44
CA ALA A 39 -7.49 -4.01 0.37
C ALA A 39 -7.48 -2.58 0.95
N HIS A 40 -6.71 -1.61 0.40
CA HIS A 40 -6.86 -0.20 0.74
C HIS A 40 -8.16 0.38 0.17
N SER A 41 -8.66 1.45 0.81
CA SER A 41 -9.98 2.01 0.48
C SER A 41 -10.02 2.78 -0.85
N ASP A 42 -8.91 3.27 -1.30
CA ASP A 42 -8.73 3.96 -2.60
C ASP A 42 -8.62 2.99 -3.79
N HIS A 43 -8.42 1.70 -3.53
CA HIS A 43 -8.41 0.63 -4.52
C HIS A 43 -9.65 -0.25 -4.49
N PHE A 44 -10.58 0.01 -3.57
CA PHE A 44 -11.82 -0.77 -3.44
C PHE A 44 -13.06 0.10 -3.49
N THR A 45 -13.90 -0.14 -4.47
CA THR A 45 -15.22 0.48 -4.58
C THR A 45 -16.30 -0.54 -4.27
N ASN A 46 -17.14 -0.24 -3.28
CA ASN A 46 -18.28 -1.10 -2.93
C ASN A 46 -19.38 -1.02 -4.02
N GLY A 47 -20.10 -2.13 -4.22
CA GLY A 47 -21.24 -2.20 -5.15
C GLY A 47 -20.92 -2.75 -6.55
N CYS A 48 -19.70 -3.23 -6.81
CA CYS A 48 -19.44 -4.04 -7.99
C CYS A 48 -20.16 -5.39 -7.89
N ARG A 49 -20.58 -5.94 -9.02
CA ARG A 49 -21.32 -7.20 -9.05
C ARG A 49 -20.43 -8.41 -8.74
N GLU A 50 -19.18 -8.39 -9.21
CA GLU A 50 -18.19 -9.45 -8.97
C GLU A 50 -16.83 -8.82 -8.72
N TYR A 51 -16.11 -9.37 -7.74
CA TYR A 51 -14.73 -8.99 -7.41
C TYR A 51 -13.80 -10.19 -7.56
N ILE A 52 -12.61 -9.96 -8.10
CA ILE A 52 -11.53 -10.96 -8.18
C ILE A 52 -10.32 -10.38 -7.46
N CYS A 53 -9.70 -11.14 -6.56
CA CYS A 53 -8.52 -10.69 -5.82
C CYS A 53 -7.71 -11.89 -5.30
N SER A 54 -6.57 -11.65 -4.65
CA SER A 54 -5.85 -12.69 -3.92
C SER A 54 -6.65 -13.20 -2.72
N ILE A 55 -6.29 -14.37 -2.19
CA ILE A 55 -6.97 -14.95 -1.02
C ILE A 55 -6.90 -14.00 0.16
N GLU A 56 -5.71 -13.50 0.48
CA GLU A 56 -5.49 -12.62 1.64
C GLU A 56 -6.18 -11.27 1.47
N THR A 57 -6.16 -10.69 0.27
CA THR A 57 -6.97 -9.47 -0.04
C THR A 57 -8.45 -9.74 0.19
N GLY A 58 -8.96 -10.89 -0.22
CA GLY A 58 -10.35 -11.28 0.01
C GLY A 58 -10.72 -11.36 1.49
N LEU A 59 -9.85 -11.92 2.34
CA LEU A 59 -10.05 -11.95 3.79
C LEU A 59 -10.12 -10.53 4.38
N LEU A 60 -9.18 -9.66 3.98
CA LEU A 60 -9.14 -8.27 4.43
C LEU A 60 -10.37 -7.47 3.97
N LEU A 61 -10.80 -7.63 2.72
CA LEU A 61 -11.99 -6.97 2.19
C LEU A 61 -13.26 -7.39 2.95
N ARG A 62 -13.46 -8.69 3.19
CA ARG A 62 -14.59 -9.18 3.98
C ARG A 62 -14.56 -8.62 5.41
N LYS A 63 -13.41 -8.57 6.05
CA LYS A 63 -13.27 -8.01 7.40
C LYS A 63 -13.55 -6.51 7.45
N ARG A 64 -13.23 -5.76 6.38
CA ARG A 64 -13.42 -4.30 6.31
C ARG A 64 -14.82 -3.89 5.86
N PHE A 65 -15.36 -4.57 4.84
CA PHE A 65 -16.54 -4.11 4.10
C PHE A 65 -17.73 -5.07 4.19
N GLY A 66 -17.56 -6.22 4.83
CA GLY A 66 -18.62 -7.19 5.08
C GLY A 66 -18.47 -8.50 4.29
N TYR A 67 -19.14 -9.54 4.79
CA TYR A 67 -19.02 -10.90 4.26
C TYR A 67 -19.87 -11.16 3.01
N ASN A 68 -20.81 -10.26 2.67
CA ASN A 68 -21.73 -10.42 1.54
C ASN A 68 -21.13 -10.02 0.18
N LEU A 69 -19.83 -9.72 0.13
CA LEU A 69 -19.14 -9.41 -1.12
C LEU A 69 -19.06 -10.67 -2.02
N ASN A 70 -19.48 -10.53 -3.28
CA ASN A 70 -19.31 -11.59 -4.28
C ASN A 70 -17.84 -11.64 -4.73
N LEU A 71 -17.01 -12.29 -3.93
CA LEU A 71 -15.57 -12.37 -4.08
C LEU A 71 -15.16 -13.73 -4.62
N LYS A 72 -14.47 -13.72 -5.76
CA LYS A 72 -13.69 -14.85 -6.28
C LYS A 72 -12.22 -14.62 -5.92
N THR A 73 -11.67 -15.51 -5.12
CA THR A 73 -10.25 -15.43 -4.72
C THR A 73 -9.40 -16.35 -5.57
N ILE A 74 -8.21 -15.87 -5.94
CA ILE A 74 -7.24 -16.57 -6.79
C ILE A 74 -5.90 -16.63 -6.04
N ASP A 75 -5.27 -17.80 -6.05
CA ASP A 75 -3.89 -17.95 -5.56
C ASP A 75 -2.91 -17.17 -6.44
N TYR A 76 -1.81 -16.71 -5.84
CA TYR A 76 -0.70 -16.17 -6.62
C TYR A 76 -0.18 -17.20 -7.63
N ASP A 77 0.30 -16.72 -8.77
CA ASP A 77 0.86 -17.49 -9.88
C ASP A 77 -0.14 -18.40 -10.61
N LYS A 78 -1.40 -18.43 -10.18
CA LYS A 78 -2.45 -19.18 -10.89
C LYS A 78 -3.01 -18.35 -12.04
N GLU A 79 -2.95 -18.91 -13.23
CA GLU A 79 -3.59 -18.34 -14.41
C GLU A 79 -5.10 -18.59 -14.39
N PHE A 80 -5.86 -17.54 -14.79
CA PHE A 80 -7.31 -17.62 -14.97
C PHE A 80 -7.74 -16.85 -16.20
N LEU A 81 -8.79 -17.33 -16.86
CA LEU A 81 -9.30 -16.75 -18.08
C LEU A 81 -10.52 -15.87 -17.83
N ILE A 82 -10.54 -14.71 -18.46
CA ILE A 82 -11.69 -13.82 -18.56
C ILE A 82 -11.86 -13.45 -20.04
N ASN A 83 -12.97 -13.86 -20.67
CA ASN A 83 -13.26 -13.63 -22.08
C ASN A 83 -12.09 -13.94 -23.03
N GLY A 84 -11.37 -15.04 -22.76
CA GLY A 84 -10.24 -15.48 -23.58
C GLY A 84 -8.91 -14.80 -23.33
N ILE A 85 -8.86 -13.80 -22.44
CA ILE A 85 -7.63 -13.16 -21.98
C ILE A 85 -7.15 -13.84 -20.70
N ASN A 86 -5.85 -14.10 -20.64
CA ASN A 86 -5.25 -14.80 -19.49
C ASN A 86 -4.68 -13.81 -18.48
N PHE A 87 -5.09 -13.95 -17.21
CA PHE A 87 -4.66 -13.15 -16.08
C PHE A 87 -3.96 -14.01 -15.04
N SER A 88 -3.02 -13.41 -14.30
CA SER A 88 -2.46 -13.99 -13.08
C SER A 88 -2.12 -12.88 -12.07
N LEU A 89 -2.22 -13.21 -10.79
CA LEU A 89 -1.88 -12.32 -9.67
C LEU A 89 -0.50 -12.68 -9.14
N HIS A 90 0.33 -11.70 -8.87
CA HIS A 90 1.69 -11.89 -8.35
C HIS A 90 1.96 -10.94 -7.19
N PRO A 91 2.75 -11.29 -6.19
CA PRO A 91 3.00 -10.43 -5.04
C PRO A 91 3.57 -9.07 -5.43
N SER A 92 2.98 -7.99 -4.92
CA SER A 92 3.51 -6.62 -5.12
C SER A 92 4.35 -6.11 -3.93
N GLY A 93 4.32 -6.81 -2.79
CA GLY A 93 5.09 -6.45 -1.61
C GLY A 93 4.58 -5.24 -0.84
N HIS A 94 3.46 -4.65 -1.25
CA HIS A 94 2.89 -3.45 -0.65
C HIS A 94 2.34 -3.72 0.75
N ILE A 95 1.30 -4.54 0.84
CA ILE A 95 0.67 -5.04 2.07
C ILE A 95 0.30 -6.51 1.92
N LEU A 96 -0.23 -7.12 2.98
CA LEU A 96 -0.75 -8.49 2.94
C LEU A 96 -1.78 -8.66 1.81
N GLY A 97 -1.59 -9.66 0.96
CA GLY A 97 -2.46 -9.98 -0.16
C GLY A 97 -2.28 -9.07 -1.40
N SER A 98 -1.47 -8.03 -1.34
CA SER A 98 -1.31 -7.10 -2.47
C SER A 98 -0.70 -7.76 -3.71
N SER A 99 -1.25 -7.42 -4.88
CA SER A 99 -0.97 -8.10 -6.13
C SER A 99 -0.57 -7.14 -7.25
N GLN A 100 0.44 -7.52 -8.02
CA GLN A 100 0.60 -7.10 -9.40
C GLN A 100 -0.33 -7.95 -10.28
N ILE A 101 -0.78 -7.40 -11.41
CA ILE A 101 -1.61 -8.13 -12.36
C ILE A 101 -0.85 -8.32 -13.66
N LYS A 102 -0.57 -9.56 -14.01
CA LYS A 102 -0.01 -9.93 -15.31
C LYS A 102 -1.12 -10.36 -16.25
N ILE A 103 -1.11 -9.84 -17.46
CA ILE A 103 -2.13 -10.10 -18.50
C ILE A 103 -1.42 -10.56 -19.76
N LYS A 104 -1.83 -11.72 -20.30
CA LYS A 104 -1.34 -12.26 -21.56
C LYS A 104 -2.46 -12.20 -22.60
N ALA A 105 -2.25 -11.44 -23.67
CA ALA A 105 -3.16 -11.29 -24.77
C ALA A 105 -2.44 -11.57 -26.10
N GLY A 106 -2.62 -12.76 -26.64
CA GLY A 106 -1.81 -13.24 -27.77
C GLY A 106 -0.33 -13.29 -27.42
N SER A 107 0.51 -12.57 -28.18
CA SER A 107 1.95 -12.48 -27.95
C SER A 107 2.35 -11.35 -26.99
N GLU A 108 1.42 -10.47 -26.57
CA GLU A 108 1.71 -9.33 -25.73
C GLU A 108 1.54 -9.68 -24.25
N ILE A 109 2.49 -9.23 -23.42
CA ILE A 109 2.44 -9.33 -21.98
C ILE A 109 2.33 -7.94 -21.39
N TRP A 110 1.29 -7.71 -20.61
CA TRP A 110 1.04 -6.49 -19.84
C TRP A 110 1.25 -6.78 -18.36
N LEU A 111 1.84 -5.84 -17.63
CA LEU A 111 1.98 -5.88 -16.19
C LEU A 111 1.48 -4.56 -15.58
N ILE A 112 0.59 -4.68 -14.60
CA ILE A 112 0.14 -3.57 -13.77
C ILE A 112 0.73 -3.81 -12.39
N THR A 113 1.62 -2.92 -11.92
CA THR A 113 2.25 -3.11 -10.60
C THR A 113 1.27 -2.89 -9.47
N SER A 114 0.26 -2.04 -9.69
CA SER A 114 -0.49 -1.41 -8.60
C SER A 114 0.47 -0.78 -7.60
N ASP A 115 0.06 -0.56 -6.36
CA ASP A 115 0.95 -0.14 -5.30
C ASP A 115 1.93 -1.27 -4.96
N PHE A 116 3.23 -0.95 -4.88
CA PHE A 116 4.24 -1.95 -4.59
C PHE A 116 5.37 -1.42 -3.71
N LYS A 117 6.05 -2.35 -3.05
CA LYS A 117 7.20 -2.07 -2.18
C LYS A 117 8.35 -3.05 -2.48
N ARG A 118 9.57 -2.51 -2.54
CA ARG A 118 10.78 -3.31 -2.79
C ARG A 118 11.49 -3.74 -1.50
N GLN A 119 11.26 -3.04 -0.41
CA GLN A 119 11.81 -3.40 0.90
C GLN A 119 11.17 -4.69 1.40
N LYS A 120 11.97 -5.55 2.02
CA LYS A 120 11.46 -6.75 2.69
C LYS A 120 10.52 -6.39 3.83
N ASP A 121 9.46 -7.15 3.96
CA ASP A 121 8.44 -6.98 4.99
C ASP A 121 7.98 -8.37 5.44
N LYS A 122 8.06 -8.63 6.74
CA LYS A 122 7.67 -9.93 7.32
C LYS A 122 6.17 -10.18 7.28
N THR A 123 5.38 -9.14 7.00
CA THR A 123 3.92 -9.18 7.07
C THR A 123 3.24 -9.45 5.73
N CYS A 124 3.99 -9.52 4.64
CA CYS A 124 3.48 -9.81 3.31
C CYS A 124 4.52 -10.53 2.44
N LYS A 125 4.07 -11.15 1.35
CA LYS A 125 4.98 -11.71 0.35
C LYS A 125 5.78 -10.59 -0.33
N SER A 126 7.07 -10.82 -0.53
CA SER A 126 7.96 -9.86 -1.18
C SER A 126 7.57 -9.62 -2.63
N TYR A 127 7.87 -8.41 -3.14
CA TYR A 127 7.70 -8.06 -4.55
C TYR A 127 8.32 -9.11 -5.48
N GLU A 128 7.55 -9.60 -6.42
CA GLU A 128 8.01 -10.52 -7.47
C GLU A 128 8.48 -9.75 -8.70
N LYS A 129 9.65 -10.13 -9.23
CA LYS A 129 10.18 -9.54 -10.45
C LYS A 129 9.62 -10.22 -11.67
N LEU A 130 8.91 -9.46 -12.50
CA LEU A 130 8.31 -9.97 -13.73
C LEU A 130 8.84 -9.20 -14.95
N LYS A 131 9.04 -9.91 -16.06
CA LYS A 131 9.29 -9.31 -17.36
C LYS A 131 7.99 -9.10 -18.09
N THR A 132 7.92 -8.03 -18.88
CA THR A 132 6.71 -7.65 -19.61
C THR A 132 7.06 -6.80 -20.84
N ASP A 133 6.16 -6.73 -21.81
CA ASP A 133 6.29 -5.84 -22.97
C ASP A 133 5.74 -4.44 -22.64
N PHE A 134 4.67 -4.39 -21.83
CA PHE A 134 3.99 -3.16 -21.44
C PHE A 134 3.83 -3.11 -19.92
N LEU A 135 4.31 -2.03 -19.30
CA LEU A 135 4.26 -1.82 -17.87
C LEU A 135 3.37 -0.63 -17.52
N ILE A 136 2.39 -0.84 -16.64
CA ILE A 136 1.68 0.24 -15.93
C ILE A 136 2.24 0.25 -14.50
N CYS A 137 2.94 1.31 -14.13
CA CYS A 137 3.68 1.42 -12.87
C CYS A 137 3.16 2.60 -12.04
N GLU A 138 2.97 2.40 -10.73
CA GLU A 138 2.73 3.52 -9.82
C GLU A 138 3.93 4.50 -9.82
N SER A 139 3.66 5.74 -9.44
CA SER A 139 4.68 6.78 -9.27
C SER A 139 4.42 7.67 -8.05
N THR A 140 3.79 7.13 -7.02
CA THR A 140 3.39 7.84 -5.79
C THR A 140 4.54 8.64 -5.18
N PHE A 141 5.73 8.05 -5.13
CA PHE A 141 6.96 8.68 -4.64
C PHE A 141 7.99 8.88 -5.75
N GLY A 142 7.54 9.36 -6.91
CA GLY A 142 8.32 9.59 -8.14
C GLY A 142 9.23 10.83 -8.12
N LEU A 143 9.77 11.22 -6.96
CA LEU A 143 10.74 12.32 -6.82
C LEU A 143 12.02 11.85 -6.14
N PRO A 144 13.21 12.38 -6.51
CA PRO A 144 14.50 11.98 -5.93
C PRO A 144 14.63 12.17 -4.42
N ILE A 145 13.79 13.01 -3.81
CA ILE A 145 13.79 13.22 -2.35
C ILE A 145 13.29 12.00 -1.57
N PHE A 146 12.53 11.12 -2.22
CA PHE A 146 11.94 9.96 -1.58
C PHE A 146 12.91 8.78 -1.63
N ASN A 147 13.64 8.57 -0.54
CA ASN A 147 14.50 7.43 -0.31
C ASN A 147 14.21 6.90 1.10
N TRP A 148 14.06 5.59 1.23
CA TRP A 148 13.66 4.98 2.49
C TRP A 148 14.86 4.40 3.23
N GLU A 149 14.96 4.74 4.51
CA GLU A 149 15.83 4.04 5.46
C GLU A 149 15.36 2.59 5.65
N ALA A 150 16.20 1.75 6.20
CA ALA A 150 15.81 0.40 6.56
C ALA A 150 14.73 0.44 7.66
N THR A 151 13.73 -0.46 7.57
CA THR A 151 12.59 -0.45 8.49
C THR A 151 13.00 -0.58 9.95
N ASN A 152 13.98 -1.44 10.24
CA ASN A 152 14.51 -1.62 11.59
C ASN A 152 15.12 -0.33 12.16
N GLU A 153 15.85 0.46 11.37
CA GLU A 153 16.43 1.74 11.80
C GLU A 153 15.36 2.76 12.16
N VAL A 154 14.29 2.81 11.36
CA VAL A 154 13.13 3.67 11.66
C VAL A 154 12.44 3.23 12.94
N VAL A 155 12.27 1.91 13.15
CA VAL A 155 11.64 1.37 14.36
C VAL A 155 12.54 1.58 15.58
N ASP A 156 13.86 1.46 15.46
CA ASP A 156 14.81 1.85 16.51
C ASP A 156 14.66 3.33 16.92
N SER A 157 14.45 4.20 15.91
CA SER A 157 14.19 5.61 16.17
C SER A 157 12.85 5.85 16.88
N ILE A 158 11.83 5.04 16.56
CA ILE A 158 10.51 5.06 17.24
C ILE A 158 10.66 4.59 18.68
N THR A 159 11.31 3.45 18.93
CA THR A 159 11.48 2.92 20.29
C THR A 159 12.29 3.85 21.16
N LYS A 160 13.38 4.45 20.66
CA LYS A 160 14.11 5.50 21.35
C LYS A 160 13.24 6.69 21.69
N TRP A 161 12.43 7.17 20.75
CA TRP A 161 11.52 8.29 20.98
C TRP A 161 10.50 7.99 22.07
N VAL A 162 9.93 6.76 22.10
CA VAL A 162 9.00 6.34 23.15
C VAL A 162 9.69 6.24 24.51
N THR A 163 10.88 5.64 24.59
CA THR A 163 11.58 5.40 25.85
C THR A 163 12.19 6.66 26.47
N GLN A 164 12.48 7.68 25.67
CA GLN A 164 12.96 8.98 26.12
C GLN A 164 11.86 9.86 26.74
N SER A 165 10.59 9.49 26.59
CA SER A 165 9.48 10.21 27.20
C SER A 165 9.21 9.70 28.61
N GLU A 166 9.47 10.54 29.62
CA GLU A 166 9.33 10.11 31.03
C GLU A 166 7.87 10.13 31.49
N ASP A 167 7.09 11.14 31.09
CA ASP A 167 5.76 11.38 31.64
C ASP A 167 4.64 11.40 30.59
N SER A 168 4.97 11.21 29.30
CA SER A 168 4.00 11.33 28.21
C SER A 168 3.70 9.98 27.57
N ILE A 169 2.45 9.81 27.13
CA ILE A 169 2.06 8.75 26.20
C ILE A 169 2.57 9.10 24.81
N SER A 170 3.21 8.15 24.14
CA SER A 170 3.64 8.32 22.75
C SER A 170 2.54 7.85 21.81
N ILE A 171 1.92 8.77 21.09
CA ILE A 171 0.92 8.46 20.06
C ILE A 171 1.58 8.47 18.70
N LEU A 172 1.62 7.33 18.03
CA LEU A 172 2.12 7.22 16.66
C LEU A 172 0.97 7.00 15.69
N PHE A 173 0.74 7.99 14.83
CA PHE A 173 -0.26 7.89 13.79
C PHE A 173 0.30 7.13 12.60
N CYS A 174 -0.47 6.15 12.11
CA CYS A 174 -0.15 5.34 10.94
C CYS A 174 -1.42 4.76 10.31
N TYR A 175 -1.34 4.33 9.05
CA TYR A 175 -2.46 3.64 8.39
C TYR A 175 -2.77 2.33 9.11
N SER A 176 -4.09 2.07 9.31
CA SER A 176 -4.59 0.92 10.08
C SER A 176 -4.31 -0.43 9.42
N LEU A 177 -4.16 -0.46 8.09
CA LEU A 177 -3.87 -1.65 7.31
C LEU A 177 -2.52 -1.50 6.60
N GLY A 178 -1.69 -2.50 6.71
CA GLY A 178 -0.34 -2.58 6.16
C GLY A 178 0.69 -1.97 7.10
N LYS A 179 0.77 -0.66 7.20
CA LYS A 179 1.80 0.06 7.98
C LYS A 179 1.77 -0.27 9.47
N ALA A 180 0.59 -0.31 10.09
CA ALA A 180 0.47 -0.68 11.49
C ALA A 180 1.01 -2.09 11.75
N GLN A 181 0.67 -3.07 10.92
CA GLN A 181 1.11 -4.45 11.08
C GLN A 181 2.61 -4.59 10.82
N ARG A 182 3.16 -3.88 9.83
CA ARG A 182 4.62 -3.83 9.59
C ARG A 182 5.37 -3.29 10.81
N LEU A 183 4.89 -2.19 11.39
CA LEU A 183 5.46 -1.64 12.64
C LEU A 183 5.36 -2.64 13.79
N LEU A 184 4.20 -3.29 13.98
CA LEU A 184 3.98 -4.27 15.03
C LEU A 184 4.88 -5.51 14.87
N SER A 185 5.13 -5.96 13.65
CA SER A 185 6.04 -7.09 13.40
C SER A 185 7.49 -6.74 13.73
N GLU A 186 7.95 -5.53 13.41
CA GLU A 186 9.31 -5.10 13.78
C GLU A 186 9.43 -4.84 15.29
N LEU A 187 8.41 -4.26 15.93
CA LEU A 187 8.36 -4.09 17.39
C LEU A 187 8.36 -5.43 18.13
N ASN A 188 7.70 -6.47 17.56
CA ASN A 188 7.78 -7.84 18.08
C ASN A 188 9.22 -8.37 18.06
N SER A 189 9.93 -8.15 16.95
CA SER A 189 11.35 -8.56 16.82
C SER A 189 12.27 -7.88 17.84
N GLN A 190 11.89 -6.69 18.32
CA GLN A 190 12.60 -5.96 19.39
C GLN A 190 12.08 -6.29 20.80
N ASN A 191 11.10 -7.19 20.91
CA ASN A 191 10.44 -7.54 22.16
C ASN A 191 9.85 -6.32 22.90
N PHE A 192 9.39 -5.29 22.14
CA PHE A 192 8.79 -4.08 22.70
C PHE A 192 7.42 -4.40 23.28
N LYS A 193 7.13 -3.87 24.47
CA LYS A 193 5.89 -4.13 25.22
C LYS A 193 5.08 -2.83 25.39
N ASN A 194 3.90 -2.92 26.01
CA ASN A 194 2.99 -1.82 26.29
C ASN A 194 2.51 -1.09 25.04
N ILE A 195 2.09 -1.86 24.05
CA ILE A 195 1.52 -1.34 22.81
C ILE A 195 -0.01 -1.35 22.89
N TYR A 196 -0.59 -0.20 22.64
CA TYR A 196 -2.02 -0.01 22.51
C TYR A 196 -2.36 0.31 21.07
N VAL A 197 -3.50 -0.16 20.60
CA VAL A 197 -3.92 0.06 19.22
C VAL A 197 -5.39 0.47 19.13
N HIS A 198 -5.73 1.26 18.14
CA HIS A 198 -7.13 1.54 17.83
C HIS A 198 -7.85 0.27 17.34
N GLN A 199 -9.14 0.17 17.58
CA GLN A 199 -10.00 -0.95 17.16
C GLN A 199 -9.88 -1.27 15.66
N SER A 200 -9.71 -0.24 14.80
CA SER A 200 -9.53 -0.46 13.35
C SER A 200 -8.21 -1.16 13.01
N ILE A 201 -7.18 -0.99 13.82
CA ILE A 201 -5.89 -1.68 13.66
C ILE A 201 -6.05 -3.12 14.15
N GLU A 202 -6.64 -3.34 15.34
CA GLU A 202 -6.80 -4.69 15.88
C GLU A 202 -7.67 -5.57 14.98
N LYS A 203 -8.74 -5.03 14.38
CA LYS A 203 -9.53 -5.77 13.38
C LYS A 203 -8.67 -6.32 12.23
N MET A 204 -7.64 -5.59 11.83
CA MET A 204 -6.72 -6.05 10.79
C MET A 204 -5.71 -7.03 11.37
N ASN A 205 -5.18 -6.77 12.58
CA ASN A 205 -4.25 -7.68 13.27
C ASN A 205 -4.83 -9.10 13.39
N GLU A 206 -6.14 -9.23 13.64
CA GLU A 206 -6.82 -10.53 13.71
C GLU A 206 -6.64 -11.36 12.43
N ILE A 207 -6.69 -10.73 11.23
CA ILE A 207 -6.45 -11.42 9.95
C ILE A 207 -4.99 -11.85 9.84
N TYR A 208 -4.03 -10.95 10.16
CA TYR A 208 -2.61 -11.29 10.12
C TYR A 208 -2.27 -12.46 11.07
N LYS A 209 -2.78 -12.40 12.30
CA LYS A 209 -2.62 -13.47 13.30
C LYS A 209 -3.24 -14.80 12.85
N SER A 210 -4.41 -14.76 12.18
CA SER A 210 -5.06 -15.98 11.65
C SER A 210 -4.26 -16.66 10.51
N LEU A 211 -3.33 -15.93 9.91
CA LEU A 211 -2.39 -16.40 8.90
C LEU A 211 -0.98 -16.63 9.48
N GLU A 212 -0.88 -16.77 10.80
CA GLU A 212 0.35 -17.05 11.55
C GLU A 212 1.45 -16.00 11.36
N ILE A 213 1.07 -14.76 11.00
CA ILE A 213 2.01 -13.64 10.89
C ILE A 213 2.26 -13.08 12.28
N GLU A 214 3.52 -13.09 12.70
CA GLU A 214 3.94 -12.64 14.02
C GLU A 214 3.86 -11.11 14.15
N LEU A 215 3.06 -10.67 15.12
CA LEU A 215 2.90 -9.28 15.52
C LEU A 215 3.14 -9.14 17.01
N ALA A 216 3.63 -7.98 17.45
CA ALA A 216 3.72 -7.68 18.88
C ALA A 216 2.34 -7.78 19.56
N GLU A 217 2.35 -8.20 20.82
CA GLU A 217 1.14 -8.20 21.64
C GLU A 217 0.59 -6.79 21.79
N THR A 218 -0.71 -6.63 21.57
CA THR A 218 -1.40 -5.35 21.63
C THR A 218 -2.58 -5.39 22.57
N LYS A 219 -2.89 -4.24 23.17
CA LYS A 219 -4.14 -4.00 23.89
C LYS A 219 -5.00 -3.02 23.10
N VAL A 220 -6.28 -3.32 22.96
CA VAL A 220 -7.19 -2.37 22.30
C VAL A 220 -7.37 -1.16 23.20
N TYR A 221 -7.12 0.03 22.64
CA TYR A 221 -7.39 1.28 23.32
C TYR A 221 -8.90 1.52 23.40
N ASP A 222 -9.44 1.57 24.62
CA ASP A 222 -10.78 2.00 24.93
C ASP A 222 -10.73 3.38 25.64
N LYS A 223 -11.80 4.16 25.47
CA LYS A 223 -11.96 5.48 26.10
C LYS A 223 -11.90 5.43 27.64
N ASN A 224 -12.26 4.29 28.21
CA ASN A 224 -12.27 4.05 29.66
C ASN A 224 -10.98 3.38 30.15
N LEU A 225 -10.07 3.03 29.25
CA LEU A 225 -8.80 2.43 29.62
C LEU A 225 -7.86 3.54 30.10
N GLU A 226 -7.66 3.62 31.40
CA GLU A 226 -6.57 4.40 31.96
C GLU A 226 -5.25 3.71 31.59
N ILE A 227 -4.41 4.39 30.82
CA ILE A 227 -3.03 3.95 30.60
C ILE A 227 -2.25 4.28 31.88
N ASN A 228 -2.28 3.34 32.82
CA ASN A 228 -1.75 3.52 34.17
C ASN A 228 -0.22 3.79 34.22
N ASN A 229 0.48 3.45 33.15
CA ASN A 229 1.91 3.74 33.02
C ASN A 229 2.16 4.39 31.66
N PRO A 230 2.11 5.73 31.54
CA PRO A 230 2.38 6.44 30.29
C PRO A 230 3.82 6.22 29.81
N LYS A 231 4.74 6.03 30.73
CA LYS A 231 6.16 5.77 30.44
C LYS A 231 6.30 4.50 29.60
N ASN A 232 7.03 4.59 28.51
CA ASN A 232 7.25 3.47 27.58
C ASN A 232 5.97 2.90 26.95
N SER A 233 4.87 3.67 26.91
CA SER A 233 3.63 3.25 26.25
C SER A 233 3.53 3.85 24.86
N LEU A 234 3.27 2.98 23.88
CA LEU A 234 3.04 3.35 22.48
C LEU A 234 1.58 3.11 22.11
N LEU A 235 0.88 4.15 21.63
CA LEU A 235 -0.48 4.06 21.13
C LEU A 235 -0.49 4.28 19.61
N LEU A 236 -0.85 3.24 18.83
CA LEU A 236 -1.00 3.34 17.38
C LEU A 236 -2.42 3.74 17.01
N LEU A 237 -2.55 4.81 16.24
CA LEU A 237 -3.84 5.37 15.82
C LEU A 237 -3.87 5.66 14.31
N PRO A 238 -5.07 5.56 13.67
CA PRO A 238 -5.23 6.05 12.31
C PRO A 238 -5.13 7.58 12.24
N PRO A 239 -4.60 8.15 11.14
CA PRO A 239 -4.42 9.60 11.00
C PRO A 239 -5.70 10.43 11.15
N SER A 240 -6.86 9.85 10.86
CA SER A 240 -8.17 10.48 11.02
C SER A 240 -8.50 10.88 12.46
N LEU A 241 -7.82 10.29 13.45
CA LEU A 241 -7.98 10.63 14.87
C LEU A 241 -7.03 11.74 15.33
N ASN A 242 -6.19 12.28 14.47
CA ASN A 242 -5.36 13.44 14.80
C ASN A 242 -6.19 14.72 14.84
N ASN A 243 -6.87 14.92 15.96
CA ASN A 243 -7.64 16.14 16.21
C ASN A 243 -7.54 16.59 17.68
N LYS A 244 -7.68 17.90 17.90
CA LYS A 244 -7.52 18.51 19.22
C LYS A 244 -8.45 17.89 20.30
N ASN A 245 -9.69 17.52 19.93
CA ASN A 245 -10.65 16.99 20.89
C ASN A 245 -10.26 15.59 21.36
N PHE A 246 -9.65 14.79 20.49
CA PHE A 246 -9.13 13.49 20.86
C PHE A 246 -7.88 13.62 21.75
N LEU A 247 -6.92 14.46 21.36
CA LEU A 247 -5.66 14.62 22.09
C LEU A 247 -5.84 15.22 23.50
N LYS A 248 -6.85 16.09 23.71
CA LYS A 248 -7.18 16.64 25.04
C LYS A 248 -7.56 15.59 26.09
N LYS A 249 -7.83 14.35 25.70
CA LYS A 249 -8.12 13.26 26.65
C LYS A 249 -6.89 12.76 27.41
N PHE A 250 -5.73 13.10 26.94
CA PHE A 250 -4.45 12.72 27.55
C PHE A 250 -3.86 13.92 28.30
N LYS A 251 -3.39 13.68 29.52
CA LYS A 251 -2.76 14.75 30.35
C LYS A 251 -1.47 15.25 29.70
N MET A 252 -0.60 14.30 29.28
CA MET A 252 0.64 14.57 28.61
C MET A 252 0.80 13.60 27.46
N VAL A 253 1.06 14.13 26.26
CA VAL A 253 1.16 13.35 25.05
C VAL A 253 2.25 13.93 24.15
N GLN A 254 3.03 13.04 23.54
CA GLN A 254 3.85 13.36 22.37
C GLN A 254 3.29 12.65 21.15
N THR A 255 3.32 13.30 20.00
CA THR A 255 2.71 12.82 18.78
C THR A 255 3.73 12.56 17.69
N GLY A 256 3.59 11.42 17.01
CA GLY A 256 4.41 11.07 15.86
C GLY A 256 3.56 10.67 14.65
N PHE A 257 4.11 10.80 13.45
CA PHE A 257 3.49 10.30 12.23
C PHE A 257 4.44 9.43 11.43
N ALA A 258 4.01 8.20 11.15
CA ALA A 258 4.73 7.21 10.34
C ALA A 258 4.24 7.27 8.89
N SER A 259 4.97 7.98 8.03
CA SER A 259 4.59 8.18 6.62
C SER A 259 5.81 8.52 5.77
N GLY A 260 5.84 8.07 4.49
CA GLY A 260 6.82 8.48 3.50
C GLY A 260 6.81 9.99 3.24
N TRP A 261 5.66 10.63 3.39
CA TRP A 261 5.50 12.09 3.24
C TRP A 261 6.28 12.92 4.28
N MET A 262 6.75 12.29 5.37
CA MET A 262 7.58 12.96 6.37
C MET A 262 9.00 13.31 5.87
N SER A 263 9.38 12.84 4.69
CA SER A 263 10.58 13.31 3.96
C SER A 263 10.49 14.78 3.57
N ILE A 264 9.28 15.31 3.39
CA ILE A 264 9.05 16.69 2.95
C ILE A 264 8.96 17.61 4.18
N ARG A 265 9.97 18.45 4.39
CA ARG A 265 10.03 19.39 5.54
C ARG A 265 8.79 20.27 5.70
N ALA A 266 8.22 20.76 4.59
CA ALA A 266 7.04 21.61 4.61
C ALA A 266 5.80 20.84 5.11
N LEU A 267 5.62 19.59 4.69
CA LEU A 267 4.53 18.73 5.17
C LEU A 267 4.73 18.37 6.64
N LYS A 268 5.96 18.05 7.05
CA LYS A 268 6.29 17.79 8.44
C LYS A 268 5.91 18.95 9.35
N LYS A 269 6.25 20.20 8.97
CA LYS A 269 5.89 21.41 9.74
C LYS A 269 4.38 21.65 9.79
N ARG A 270 3.65 21.42 8.68
CA ARG A 270 2.20 21.64 8.60
C ARG A 270 1.38 20.55 9.28
N SER A 271 1.92 19.36 9.45
CA SER A 271 1.20 18.20 9.98
C SER A 271 0.81 18.34 11.45
N GLY A 272 1.48 19.22 12.21
CA GLY A 272 1.22 19.46 13.63
C GLY A 272 1.66 18.29 14.52
N PHE A 273 2.46 17.34 14.02
CA PHE A 273 3.07 16.29 14.82
C PHE A 273 4.41 16.74 15.40
N ASP A 274 4.73 16.30 16.61
CA ASP A 274 6.01 16.60 17.26
C ASP A 274 7.17 15.91 16.53
N LYS A 275 6.94 14.70 15.97
CA LYS A 275 7.96 13.93 15.25
C LYS A 275 7.40 13.23 14.01
N GLY A 276 8.15 13.25 12.91
CA GLY A 276 7.87 12.48 11.71
C GLY A 276 8.85 11.32 11.58
N PHE A 277 8.33 10.13 11.24
CA PHE A 277 9.12 8.93 10.95
C PHE A 277 8.91 8.57 9.48
N ILE A 278 10.01 8.43 8.73
CA ILE A 278 9.96 8.19 7.29
C ILE A 278 9.85 6.68 7.07
N ILE A 279 8.64 6.19 6.87
CA ILE A 279 8.36 4.80 6.53
C ILE A 279 7.21 4.74 5.53
N SER A 280 7.39 3.99 4.45
CA SER A 280 6.40 3.87 3.39
C SER A 280 6.16 2.41 3.01
N ASP A 281 4.92 2.11 2.62
CA ASP A 281 4.55 0.82 2.04
C ASP A 281 4.64 0.82 0.51
N HIS A 282 5.10 1.93 -0.08
CA HIS A 282 5.38 2.07 -1.51
C HIS A 282 6.89 2.05 -1.80
N ALA A 283 7.23 1.80 -3.05
CA ALA A 283 8.60 1.93 -3.53
C ALA A 283 9.07 3.38 -3.43
N ASP A 284 10.34 3.56 -3.10
CA ASP A 284 11.03 4.83 -3.19
C ASP A 284 11.51 5.11 -4.63
N TRP A 285 12.11 6.27 -4.85
CA TRP A 285 12.67 6.68 -6.12
C TRP A 285 13.56 5.60 -6.76
N ASN A 286 14.50 5.05 -5.99
CA ASN A 286 15.40 4.00 -6.48
C ASN A 286 14.67 2.69 -6.76
N GLY A 287 13.69 2.34 -5.94
CA GLY A 287 12.82 1.18 -6.13
C GLY A 287 11.97 1.27 -7.39
N LEU A 288 11.42 2.46 -7.70
CA LEU A 288 10.67 2.72 -8.93
C LEU A 288 11.57 2.54 -10.18
N ILE A 289 12.72 3.21 -10.24
CA ILE A 289 13.67 3.09 -11.34
C ILE A 289 14.10 1.64 -11.54
N LYS A 290 14.48 0.97 -10.45
CA LYS A 290 14.91 -0.42 -10.47
C LYS A 290 13.83 -1.35 -11.02
N THR A 291 12.58 -1.16 -10.61
CA THR A 291 11.44 -1.96 -11.06
C THR A 291 11.20 -1.79 -12.56
N ILE A 292 11.17 -0.55 -13.04
CA ILE A 292 10.98 -0.25 -14.45
C ILE A 292 12.11 -0.86 -15.30
N LYS A 293 13.36 -0.75 -14.88
CA LYS A 293 14.50 -1.36 -15.59
C LYS A 293 14.46 -2.89 -15.59
N GLU A 294 14.12 -3.51 -14.47
CA GLU A 294 14.04 -4.97 -14.32
C GLU A 294 12.88 -5.58 -15.10
N SER A 295 11.79 -4.83 -15.32
CA SER A 295 10.63 -5.29 -16.11
C SER A 295 10.94 -5.54 -17.59
N LYS A 296 11.99 -4.89 -18.13
CA LYS A 296 12.38 -4.93 -19.56
C LYS A 296 11.27 -4.47 -20.51
N ALA A 297 10.31 -3.69 -20.00
CA ALA A 297 9.19 -3.23 -20.79
C ALA A 297 9.62 -2.32 -21.95
N GLU A 298 9.06 -2.55 -23.14
CA GLU A 298 9.25 -1.68 -24.32
C GLU A 298 8.51 -0.34 -24.17
N ARG A 299 7.38 -0.37 -23.42
CA ARG A 299 6.58 0.82 -23.10
C ARG A 299 6.19 0.82 -21.64
N VAL A 300 6.39 1.98 -21.01
CA VAL A 300 6.03 2.19 -19.61
C VAL A 300 5.00 3.30 -19.52
N PHE A 301 3.93 3.06 -18.77
CA PHE A 301 2.91 4.02 -18.42
C PHE A 301 2.98 4.28 -16.92
N LEU A 302 3.09 5.54 -16.53
CA LEU A 302 3.07 5.92 -15.11
C LEU A 302 1.64 6.21 -14.69
N ASN A 303 1.28 5.67 -13.53
CA ASN A 303 -0.02 5.84 -12.88
C ASN A 303 0.20 6.22 -11.41
N HIS A 304 -0.80 6.76 -10.74
CA HIS A 304 -0.75 7.23 -9.36
C HIS A 304 0.43 8.19 -9.07
N GLY A 305 0.12 9.42 -8.68
CA GLY A 305 1.09 10.46 -8.37
C GLY A 305 1.53 11.30 -9.57
N ASP A 306 2.36 12.31 -9.28
CA ASP A 306 3.00 13.14 -10.32
C ASP A 306 4.25 12.45 -10.85
N GLY A 307 4.06 11.62 -11.86
CA GLY A 307 5.14 10.86 -12.49
C GLY A 307 6.05 11.66 -13.43
N GLU A 308 5.83 12.97 -13.60
CA GLU A 308 6.54 13.76 -14.60
C GLU A 308 8.06 13.79 -14.37
N SER A 309 8.48 14.01 -13.14
CA SER A 309 9.92 14.02 -12.79
C SER A 309 10.58 12.67 -13.05
N LEU A 310 9.88 11.57 -12.70
CA LEU A 310 10.36 10.21 -12.98
C LEU A 310 10.38 9.93 -14.49
N ALA A 311 9.36 10.35 -15.23
CA ALA A 311 9.27 10.18 -16.67
C ALA A 311 10.42 10.90 -17.38
N ASN A 312 10.70 12.16 -17.02
CA ASN A 312 11.78 12.95 -17.60
C ASN A 312 13.13 12.31 -17.31
N PHE A 313 13.38 11.92 -16.06
CA PHE A 313 14.63 11.21 -15.72
C PHE A 313 14.82 9.93 -16.54
N LEU A 314 13.78 9.10 -16.67
CA LEU A 314 13.87 7.83 -17.40
C LEU A 314 14.02 8.01 -18.91
N ARG A 315 13.42 9.05 -19.50
CA ARG A 315 13.63 9.39 -20.92
C ARG A 315 15.05 9.87 -21.18
N ASP A 316 15.55 10.78 -20.34
CA ASP A 316 16.84 11.46 -20.54
C ASP A 316 18.03 10.55 -20.24
N LYS A 317 17.94 9.74 -19.19
CA LYS A 317 19.06 8.92 -18.70
C LYS A 317 19.03 7.47 -19.15
N GLU A 318 17.83 6.93 -19.39
CA GLU A 318 17.67 5.50 -19.66
C GLU A 318 17.08 5.23 -21.06
N ALA A 319 16.79 6.27 -21.85
CA ALA A 319 16.22 6.21 -23.19
C ALA A 319 14.93 5.35 -23.27
N LEU A 320 14.13 5.31 -22.19
CA LEU A 320 12.93 4.51 -22.09
C LEU A 320 11.72 5.22 -22.70
N ASN A 321 10.83 4.46 -23.32
CA ASN A 321 9.59 4.97 -23.89
C ASN A 321 8.52 5.12 -22.80
N ILE A 322 8.58 6.22 -22.07
CA ILE A 322 7.64 6.55 -21.00
C ILE A 322 6.48 7.37 -21.54
N LYS A 323 5.26 6.92 -21.28
CA LYS A 323 4.01 7.59 -21.65
C LYS A 323 3.12 7.78 -20.42
N GLN A 324 2.25 8.76 -20.46
CA GLN A 324 1.12 8.82 -19.57
C GLN A 324 -0.03 7.99 -20.16
N LEU A 325 -0.77 7.28 -19.32
CA LEU A 325 -2.01 6.62 -19.74
C LEU A 325 -2.97 7.71 -20.23
N LYS A 326 -3.46 7.55 -21.46
CA LYS A 326 -4.47 8.46 -21.99
C LYS A 326 -5.79 8.16 -21.28
N GLU A 327 -6.33 9.19 -20.64
CA GLU A 327 -7.73 9.16 -20.23
C GLU A 327 -8.61 9.08 -21.47
N VAL A 328 -9.41 8.05 -21.56
CA VAL A 328 -10.50 7.96 -22.54
C VAL A 328 -11.66 8.71 -21.93
N LYS A 329 -12.00 9.85 -22.54
CA LYS A 329 -13.15 10.68 -22.14
C LYS A 329 -14.48 9.99 -22.42
#